data_09ab8eab4db36bcea9b52b9a82719f37
#
_entry.id   09ab8eab4db36bcea9b52b9a82719f37
#
_cell.length_a   1.000
_cell.length_b   1.000
_cell.length_c   1.000
_cell.angle_alpha   90.00
_cell.angle_beta   90.00
_cell.angle_gamma   90.00
#
_symmetry.space_group_name_H-M   'P 1'
#
loop_
_entity.id
_entity.type
_entity.pdbx_description
1 polymer ?
#
loop_
_entity_poly.entity_id
_entity_poly.type
_entity_poly.pdbx_seq_one_letter_code
_entity_poly.pdbx_strand_id
1 'polypeptide(L)'
;MWADDYKVDGFRFDLMGHQPKDVMVEALAEVRKIDENTLFYGEGWDFGEVADNARFDQANQINMAGTEIGTFSDRLRDAVRGGSPFDGGVDSEGNHPLRFNQGFGNAAIANEETKVDQDSINGRLHNQDLVRLGMAGNLAEYVLIDYKGDTKLGKNVDYNGAPAGYTKMPSENISYVSKHDNQTLWDNNAYKIATGTSSAERARMQSVSLSTVMLGQGIPFIHMGSELLRSKSMQRDSYDSGDWYNRVMFDGTDNNWNVGLPREDKDGANWDLIKTIIADSTAKPDADDIELTKQQFLELLKIRSSSELFRLDTADEVMKRVDFRNVGEDQVEGLIVMSIDDGVSAGDDLDPANDAIVAVVNSTNESQSFKITGATGFTLHDVQQNSADDTVKGASFAAETFTVPALTTAVFVQAQGDAQGVGLPVDNSDKDVSSIPPYGQTTVYVRGDMNGWNPVEGWAMSFVSNGVYSVTGSLEAGNYGFKFADADWKTPNFGCDSVELANGSINLGSDGNCQLSVAEAGSYTFTLNAINELDDNVEKAVVSVTKN
;
A
#
# COMPACT_ATOMS: atom_id res chain seq x y z
N MET A 1 27.25 5.77 -20.79
CA MET A 1 28.22 4.87 -20.12
C MET A 1 27.52 3.71 -19.42
N TRP A 2 26.88 3.85 -18.25
CA TRP A 2 26.30 2.69 -17.54
C TRP A 2 25.24 1.94 -18.37
N ALA A 3 24.28 2.64 -18.95
CA ALA A 3 23.29 2.01 -19.81
C ALA A 3 23.86 1.57 -21.17
N ASP A 4 24.74 2.38 -21.79
CA ASP A 4 25.23 2.10 -23.15
C ASP A 4 26.41 1.11 -23.15
N ASP A 5 27.47 1.38 -22.38
CA ASP A 5 28.68 0.56 -22.41
C ASP A 5 28.55 -0.71 -21.53
N TYR A 6 27.94 -0.57 -20.34
CA TYR A 6 27.81 -1.64 -19.35
C TYR A 6 26.49 -2.39 -19.42
N LYS A 7 25.50 -1.90 -20.18
CA LYS A 7 24.20 -2.56 -20.42
C LYS A 7 23.46 -2.91 -19.11
N VAL A 8 23.44 -1.97 -18.17
CA VAL A 8 22.62 -2.15 -16.96
C VAL A 8 21.14 -1.94 -17.27
N ASP A 9 20.26 -2.79 -16.74
CA ASP A 9 18.83 -2.81 -17.02
C ASP A 9 18.05 -1.77 -16.19
N GLY A 10 18.67 -1.18 -15.17
CA GLY A 10 17.99 -0.20 -14.32
C GLY A 10 18.92 0.50 -13.33
N PHE A 11 18.38 1.52 -12.66
CA PHE A 11 19.11 2.36 -11.72
C PHE A 11 18.30 2.55 -10.44
N ARG A 12 18.92 2.26 -9.32
CA ARG A 12 18.38 2.56 -7.99
C ARG A 12 19.03 3.83 -7.44
N PHE A 13 18.20 4.78 -7.00
CA PHE A 13 18.66 6.06 -6.45
C PHE A 13 18.48 6.09 -4.94
N ASP A 14 19.60 6.18 -4.23
CA ASP A 14 19.63 6.49 -2.81
C ASP A 14 19.19 7.95 -2.62
N LEU A 15 18.40 8.23 -1.59
CA LEU A 15 17.90 9.58 -1.31
C LEU A 15 17.28 10.28 -2.55
N MET A 16 16.54 9.55 -3.38
CA MET A 16 15.93 10.08 -4.60
C MET A 16 15.05 11.31 -4.30
N GLY A 17 14.35 11.33 -3.15
CA GLY A 17 13.52 12.46 -2.71
C GLY A 17 14.28 13.79 -2.54
N HIS A 18 15.62 13.79 -2.53
CA HIS A 18 16.44 15.01 -2.52
C HIS A 18 16.79 15.52 -3.92
N GLN A 19 16.35 14.82 -4.97
CA GLN A 19 16.53 15.23 -6.35
C GLN A 19 15.28 15.97 -6.86
N PRO A 20 15.44 16.92 -7.80
CA PRO A 20 14.30 17.49 -8.53
C PRO A 20 13.61 16.44 -9.39
N LYS A 21 12.28 16.44 -9.38
CA LYS A 21 11.43 15.55 -10.19
C LYS A 21 11.76 15.63 -11.67
N ASP A 22 11.84 16.85 -12.22
CA ASP A 22 12.08 17.11 -13.64
C ASP A 22 13.41 16.52 -14.11
N VAL A 23 14.46 16.62 -13.29
CA VAL A 23 15.78 16.04 -13.57
C VAL A 23 15.72 14.51 -13.62
N MET A 24 14.97 13.89 -12.72
CA MET A 24 14.79 12.43 -12.72
C MET A 24 14.04 11.96 -13.96
N VAL A 25 12.98 12.66 -14.36
CA VAL A 25 12.19 12.35 -15.55
C VAL A 25 13.02 12.55 -16.82
N GLU A 26 13.79 13.64 -16.90
CA GLU A 26 14.70 13.89 -18.02
C GLU A 26 15.78 12.80 -18.13
N ALA A 27 16.38 12.41 -17.01
CA ALA A 27 17.38 11.35 -16.96
C ALA A 27 16.83 10.00 -17.44
N LEU A 28 15.61 9.62 -17.03
CA LEU A 28 14.94 8.41 -17.52
C LEU A 28 14.70 8.48 -19.03
N ALA A 29 14.19 9.61 -19.53
CA ALA A 29 13.93 9.81 -20.95
C ALA A 29 15.22 9.71 -21.79
N GLU A 30 16.36 10.21 -21.29
CA GLU A 30 17.65 10.09 -21.97
C GLU A 30 18.17 8.65 -22.01
N VAL A 31 18.05 7.92 -20.90
CA VAL A 31 18.51 6.52 -20.85
C VAL A 31 17.64 5.60 -21.71
N ARG A 32 16.32 5.83 -21.76
CA ARG A 32 15.37 5.07 -22.59
C ARG A 32 15.56 5.25 -24.09
N LYS A 33 16.33 6.23 -24.54
CA LYS A 33 16.80 6.29 -25.94
C LYS A 33 17.78 5.17 -26.29
N ILE A 34 18.42 4.56 -25.29
CA ILE A 34 19.37 3.45 -25.42
C ILE A 34 18.64 2.11 -25.24
N ASP A 35 17.84 2.01 -24.18
CA ASP A 35 16.98 0.86 -23.87
C ASP A 35 15.66 1.34 -23.26
N GLU A 36 14.57 1.17 -24.00
CA GLU A 36 13.22 1.59 -23.61
C GLU A 36 12.71 0.93 -22.33
N ASN A 37 13.23 -0.26 -21.99
CA ASN A 37 12.85 -1.03 -20.83
C ASN A 37 13.63 -0.66 -19.55
N THR A 38 14.53 0.34 -19.63
CA THR A 38 15.30 0.74 -18.44
C THR A 38 14.39 1.17 -17.30
N LEU A 39 14.60 0.54 -16.13
CA LEU A 39 13.87 0.83 -14.91
C LEU A 39 14.61 1.86 -14.05
N PHE A 40 13.89 2.91 -13.62
CA PHE A 40 14.34 3.83 -12.57
C PHE A 40 13.49 3.64 -11.32
N TYR A 41 14.13 3.59 -10.15
CA TYR A 41 13.44 3.57 -8.87
C TYR A 41 14.34 4.08 -7.74
N GLY A 42 13.74 4.48 -6.62
CA GLY A 42 14.55 4.98 -5.52
C GLY A 42 13.76 5.30 -4.26
N GLU A 43 14.47 5.93 -3.33
CA GLU A 43 13.94 6.37 -2.05
C GLU A 43 13.29 7.75 -2.19
N GLY A 44 11.98 7.73 -2.45
CA GLY A 44 11.17 8.94 -2.62
C GLY A 44 10.68 9.51 -1.28
N TRP A 45 11.58 9.60 -0.29
CA TRP A 45 11.23 10.12 1.04
C TRP A 45 11.12 11.64 1.05
N ASP A 46 10.12 12.15 1.75
CA ASP A 46 9.90 13.58 1.96
C ASP A 46 10.46 14.02 3.32
N PHE A 47 11.70 14.52 3.33
CA PHE A 47 12.37 14.97 4.54
C PHE A 47 13.54 15.93 4.27
N GLY A 48 14.11 16.50 5.33
CA GLY A 48 15.28 17.35 5.27
C GLY A 48 15.00 18.76 4.75
N GLU A 49 16.01 19.38 4.15
CA GLU A 49 15.94 20.78 3.70
C GLU A 49 15.11 21.01 2.43
N VAL A 50 14.68 19.94 1.78
CA VAL A 50 13.83 19.96 0.58
C VAL A 50 12.40 19.54 0.87
N ALA A 51 12.11 19.11 2.11
CA ALA A 51 10.79 18.62 2.50
C ALA A 51 9.67 19.60 2.09
N ASP A 52 8.49 19.05 1.81
CA ASP A 52 7.30 19.80 1.37
C ASP A 52 7.55 20.65 0.11
N ASN A 53 8.42 20.16 -0.79
CA ASN A 53 8.81 20.91 -2.00
C ASN A 53 9.40 22.30 -1.73
N ALA A 54 10.08 22.49 -0.61
CA ALA A 54 10.54 23.80 -0.14
C ALA A 54 11.52 24.51 -1.11
N ARG A 55 12.18 23.76 -1.99
CA ARG A 55 13.18 24.33 -2.94
C ARG A 55 12.86 24.04 -4.40
N PHE A 56 12.19 22.93 -4.68
CA PHE A 56 11.77 22.45 -6.00
C PHE A 56 10.77 21.31 -5.81
N ASP A 57 10.08 20.91 -6.87
CA ASP A 57 9.26 19.69 -6.85
C ASP A 57 10.18 18.49 -6.68
N GLN A 58 10.11 17.86 -5.51
CA GLN A 58 10.94 16.72 -5.16
C GLN A 58 10.56 15.46 -5.95
N ALA A 59 11.54 14.59 -6.17
CA ALA A 59 11.27 13.22 -6.63
C ALA A 59 10.79 12.32 -5.47
N ASN A 60 9.77 12.79 -4.70
CA ASN A 60 9.14 12.03 -3.63
C ASN A 60 8.02 11.13 -4.15
N GLN A 61 7.50 10.24 -3.29
CA GLN A 61 6.47 9.25 -3.65
C GLN A 61 5.26 9.87 -4.35
N ILE A 62 4.74 10.97 -3.83
CA ILE A 62 3.53 11.62 -4.35
C ILE A 62 3.79 12.29 -5.70
N ASN A 63 4.91 13.03 -5.80
CA ASN A 63 5.24 13.75 -7.01
C ASN A 63 5.63 12.83 -8.18
N MET A 64 6.19 11.64 -7.87
CA MET A 64 6.63 10.69 -8.89
C MET A 64 5.48 9.89 -9.50
N ALA A 65 4.28 9.94 -8.93
CA ALA A 65 3.10 9.24 -9.46
C ALA A 65 2.80 9.66 -10.92
N GLY A 66 2.74 8.70 -11.83
CA GLY A 66 2.53 8.89 -13.26
C GLY A 66 3.80 9.22 -14.05
N THR A 67 4.98 9.03 -13.49
CA THR A 67 6.26 9.24 -14.20
C THR A 67 6.94 7.95 -14.65
N GLU A 68 6.38 6.79 -14.29
CA GLU A 68 6.98 5.47 -14.48
C GLU A 68 8.28 5.25 -13.70
N ILE A 69 8.58 6.11 -12.73
CA ILE A 69 9.72 5.94 -11.82
C ILE A 69 9.22 5.37 -10.51
N GLY A 70 9.74 4.21 -10.13
CA GLY A 70 9.33 3.48 -8.94
C GLY A 70 9.82 4.14 -7.64
N THR A 71 9.02 4.05 -6.60
CA THR A 71 9.41 4.47 -5.24
C THR A 71 9.19 3.35 -4.23
N PHE A 72 10.09 3.23 -3.25
CA PHE A 72 9.93 2.28 -2.17
C PHE A 72 8.68 2.58 -1.33
N SER A 73 7.84 1.54 -1.11
CA SER A 73 6.60 1.66 -0.34
C SER A 73 6.82 1.38 1.15
N ASP A 74 6.94 2.42 1.96
CA ASP A 74 6.97 2.32 3.42
C ASP A 74 5.64 1.85 4.02
N ARG A 75 4.50 2.07 3.34
CA ARG A 75 3.16 1.66 3.77
C ARG A 75 3.08 0.16 4.04
N LEU A 76 3.42 -0.65 3.02
CA LEU A 76 3.45 -2.11 3.15
C LEU A 76 4.49 -2.57 4.16
N ARG A 77 5.70 -1.98 4.13
CA ARG A 77 6.77 -2.31 5.09
C ARG A 77 6.28 -2.17 6.53
N ASP A 78 5.75 -1.01 6.89
CA ASP A 78 5.37 -0.69 8.26
C ASP A 78 4.14 -1.49 8.71
N ALA A 79 3.17 -1.71 7.80
CA ALA A 79 1.99 -2.50 8.09
C ALA A 79 2.32 -3.99 8.36
N VAL A 80 3.29 -4.55 7.63
CA VAL A 80 3.71 -5.96 7.82
C VAL A 80 4.64 -6.10 9.02
N ARG A 81 5.62 -5.19 9.19
CA ARG A 81 6.62 -5.25 10.26
C ARG A 81 6.08 -4.80 11.62
N GLY A 82 5.09 -3.92 11.61
CA GLY A 82 4.54 -3.25 12.79
C GLY A 82 5.32 -2.01 13.18
N GLY A 83 4.72 -0.84 12.93
CA GLY A 83 5.28 0.47 13.24
C GLY A 83 6.46 0.90 12.38
N SER A 84 6.91 2.12 12.62
CA SER A 84 8.04 2.72 11.94
C SER A 84 9.37 2.09 12.38
N PRO A 85 10.36 1.97 11.49
CA PRO A 85 11.72 1.55 11.88
C PRO A 85 12.42 2.55 12.80
N PHE A 86 11.84 3.73 13.00
CA PHE A 86 12.35 4.78 13.89
C PHE A 86 11.72 4.78 15.28
N ASP A 87 10.83 3.85 15.58
CA ASP A 87 10.17 3.67 16.90
C ASP A 87 11.15 3.16 17.99
N GLY A 88 12.44 3.41 17.83
CA GLY A 88 13.48 2.99 18.77
C GLY A 88 13.53 3.83 20.04
N GLY A 89 14.14 3.25 21.07
CA GLY A 89 14.36 3.91 22.36
C GLY A 89 13.36 3.48 23.42
N VAL A 90 13.28 4.28 24.46
CA VAL A 90 12.40 4.07 25.62
C VAL A 90 11.52 5.30 25.74
N ASP A 91 10.22 5.11 25.87
CA ASP A 91 9.28 6.21 26.07
C ASP A 91 9.38 6.80 27.51
N SER A 92 8.61 7.86 27.79
CA SER A 92 8.62 8.52 29.09
C SER A 92 8.14 7.64 30.25
N GLU A 93 7.49 6.52 29.95
CA GLU A 93 6.96 5.55 30.91
C GLU A 93 7.90 4.36 31.10
N GLY A 94 8.99 4.29 30.31
CA GLY A 94 9.96 3.20 30.36
C GLY A 94 9.64 2.03 29.45
N ASN A 95 8.65 2.15 28.54
CA ASN A 95 8.30 1.10 27.60
C ASN A 95 9.14 1.22 26.31
N HIS A 96 9.21 0.11 25.59
CA HIS A 96 9.88 0.05 24.28
C HIS A 96 8.86 0.01 23.14
N PRO A 97 8.63 1.12 22.39
CA PRO A 97 7.67 1.16 21.28
C PRO A 97 7.88 0.06 20.24
N LEU A 98 9.13 -0.37 20.02
CA LEU A 98 9.46 -1.52 19.16
C LEU A 98 8.75 -2.81 19.57
N ARG A 99 8.34 -2.97 20.84
CA ARG A 99 7.73 -4.21 21.35
C ARG A 99 6.22 -4.27 21.19
N PHE A 100 5.50 -3.17 21.29
CA PHE A 100 4.03 -3.19 21.32
C PHE A 100 3.35 -2.78 20.01
N ASN A 101 4.10 -2.29 19.02
CA ASN A 101 3.59 -2.02 17.68
C ASN A 101 3.67 -3.29 16.82
N GLN A 102 2.61 -4.08 16.81
CA GLN A 102 2.55 -5.31 16.03
C GLN A 102 2.06 -5.03 14.61
N GLY A 103 2.64 -5.75 13.64
CA GLY A 103 2.21 -5.72 12.24
C GLY A 103 1.54 -7.03 11.82
N PHE A 104 1.04 -7.05 10.60
CA PHE A 104 0.39 -8.22 10.02
C PHE A 104 1.25 -9.49 10.13
N GLY A 105 2.57 -9.37 9.94
CA GLY A 105 3.48 -10.53 9.89
C GLY A 105 3.88 -11.11 11.25
N ASN A 106 3.55 -10.44 12.38
CA ASN A 106 4.07 -10.85 13.70
C ASN A 106 3.07 -10.76 14.86
N ALA A 107 1.83 -10.34 14.62
CA ALA A 107 0.83 -10.16 15.66
C ALA A 107 0.31 -11.47 16.28
N ALA A 108 0.39 -12.60 15.56
CA ALA A 108 -0.22 -13.88 15.99
C ALA A 108 0.40 -14.45 17.27
N ILE A 109 1.69 -14.26 17.50
CA ILE A 109 2.40 -14.73 18.69
C ILE A 109 3.18 -13.53 19.28
N ALA A 110 2.41 -12.50 19.62
CA ALA A 110 2.95 -11.25 20.12
C ALA A 110 3.52 -11.38 21.53
N ASN A 111 4.50 -10.53 21.86
CA ASN A 111 5.08 -10.49 23.19
C ASN A 111 4.10 -9.92 24.25
N GLU A 112 4.49 -10.03 25.51
CA GLU A 112 3.70 -9.64 26.68
C GLU A 112 3.43 -8.13 26.81
N GLU A 113 4.17 -7.28 26.11
CA GLU A 113 3.98 -5.82 26.11
C GLU A 113 2.96 -5.37 25.04
N THR A 114 2.50 -6.28 24.19
CA THR A 114 1.54 -5.99 23.13
C THR A 114 0.21 -5.53 23.72
N LYS A 115 -0.25 -4.39 23.28
CA LYS A 115 -1.54 -3.84 23.71
C LYS A 115 -2.69 -4.57 23.02
N VAL A 116 -3.74 -4.83 23.80
CA VAL A 116 -4.96 -5.53 23.38
C VAL A 116 -6.22 -4.67 23.56
N ASP A 117 -6.05 -3.37 23.81
CA ASP A 117 -7.18 -2.43 23.78
C ASP A 117 -7.75 -2.24 22.37
N GLN A 118 -8.96 -1.68 22.28
CA GLN A 118 -9.68 -1.54 21.02
C GLN A 118 -8.92 -0.66 20.01
N ASP A 119 -8.22 0.37 20.47
CA ASP A 119 -7.45 1.26 19.57
C ASP A 119 -6.28 0.51 18.94
N SER A 120 -5.61 -0.35 19.71
CA SER A 120 -4.52 -1.19 19.20
C SER A 120 -5.03 -2.27 18.22
N ILE A 121 -6.20 -2.86 18.49
CA ILE A 121 -6.87 -3.79 17.56
C ILE A 121 -7.22 -3.05 16.25
N ASN A 122 -7.85 -1.88 16.37
CA ASN A 122 -8.20 -1.06 15.20
C ASN A 122 -6.95 -0.68 14.39
N GLY A 123 -5.83 -0.38 15.05
CA GLY A 123 -4.55 -0.10 14.40
C GLY A 123 -4.03 -1.30 13.60
N ARG A 124 -4.15 -2.53 14.12
CA ARG A 124 -3.75 -3.75 13.40
C ARG A 124 -4.70 -4.07 12.23
N LEU A 125 -6.00 -3.83 12.38
CA LEU A 125 -6.96 -3.95 11.28
C LEU A 125 -6.71 -2.91 10.18
N HIS A 126 -6.37 -1.68 10.57
CA HIS A 126 -5.93 -0.66 9.62
C HIS A 126 -4.62 -1.03 8.90
N ASN A 127 -3.64 -1.61 9.61
CA ASN A 127 -2.45 -2.17 8.97
C ASN A 127 -2.81 -3.23 7.92
N GLN A 128 -3.86 -4.02 8.16
CA GLN A 128 -4.35 -5.01 7.19
C GLN A 128 -4.93 -4.33 5.92
N ASP A 129 -5.58 -3.15 6.04
CA ASP A 129 -5.97 -2.32 4.89
C ASP A 129 -4.74 -1.85 4.09
N LEU A 130 -3.68 -1.40 4.79
CA LEU A 130 -2.43 -0.98 4.15
C LEU A 130 -1.73 -2.15 3.44
N VAL A 131 -1.77 -3.36 4.00
CA VAL A 131 -1.24 -4.57 3.34
C VAL A 131 -2.01 -4.85 2.05
N ARG A 132 -3.36 -4.84 2.09
CA ARG A 132 -4.21 -5.04 0.91
C ARG A 132 -3.90 -4.01 -0.18
N LEU A 133 -3.84 -2.75 0.21
CA LEU A 133 -3.53 -1.68 -0.74
C LEU A 133 -2.11 -1.80 -1.31
N GLY A 134 -1.13 -2.17 -0.49
CA GLY A 134 0.24 -2.46 -0.93
C GLY A 134 0.30 -3.63 -1.91
N MET A 135 -0.47 -4.69 -1.65
CA MET A 135 -0.60 -5.83 -2.58
C MET A 135 -1.36 -5.47 -3.87
N ALA A 136 -2.21 -4.44 -3.85
CA ALA A 136 -2.84 -3.87 -5.05
C ALA A 136 -1.95 -2.84 -5.77
N GLY A 137 -0.65 -2.77 -5.47
CA GLY A 137 0.28 -1.85 -6.12
C GLY A 137 0.29 -0.43 -5.56
N ASN A 138 -0.25 -0.19 -4.38
CA ASN A 138 -0.44 1.14 -3.76
C ASN A 138 -1.17 2.14 -4.67
N LEU A 139 -2.05 1.67 -5.54
CA LEU A 139 -2.77 2.50 -6.49
C LEU A 139 -3.66 3.53 -5.78
N ALA A 140 -3.53 4.80 -6.17
CA ALA A 140 -4.30 5.90 -5.63
C ALA A 140 -5.82 5.73 -5.82
N GLU A 141 -6.22 5.20 -6.96
CA GLU A 141 -7.63 5.05 -7.35
C GLU A 141 -8.19 3.64 -7.07
N TYR A 142 -7.43 2.74 -6.43
CA TYR A 142 -7.94 1.42 -6.06
C TYR A 142 -9.07 1.54 -5.05
N VAL A 143 -10.21 0.90 -5.35
CA VAL A 143 -11.40 0.91 -4.49
C VAL A 143 -11.34 -0.26 -3.51
N LEU A 144 -11.34 0.02 -2.22
CA LEU A 144 -11.37 -0.99 -1.16
C LEU A 144 -12.45 -0.69 -0.12
N ILE A 145 -12.86 -1.73 0.63
CA ILE A 145 -13.64 -1.59 1.85
C ILE A 145 -12.64 -1.65 3.02
N ASP A 146 -12.60 -0.60 3.84
CA ASP A 146 -11.69 -0.54 4.98
C ASP A 146 -12.20 -1.36 6.18
N TYR A 147 -11.41 -1.44 7.25
CA TYR A 147 -11.76 -2.21 8.45
C TYR A 147 -13.00 -1.71 9.19
N LYS A 148 -13.52 -0.53 8.84
CA LYS A 148 -14.78 0.04 9.38
C LYS A 148 -15.98 -0.25 8.51
N GLY A 149 -15.79 -0.92 7.36
CA GLY A 149 -16.83 -1.14 6.38
C GLY A 149 -17.05 0.02 5.41
N ASP A 150 -16.21 1.07 5.46
CA ASP A 150 -16.32 2.20 4.56
C ASP A 150 -15.66 1.90 3.21
N THR A 151 -16.34 2.24 2.11
CA THR A 151 -15.72 2.21 0.78
C THR A 151 -14.78 3.40 0.62
N LYS A 152 -13.52 3.16 0.22
CA LYS A 152 -12.50 4.21 0.04
C LYS A 152 -11.69 4.00 -1.22
N LEU A 153 -11.18 5.11 -1.76
CA LEU A 153 -10.06 5.09 -2.70
C LEU A 153 -8.74 4.93 -1.93
N GLY A 154 -7.75 4.29 -2.53
CA GLY A 154 -6.43 4.13 -1.93
C GLY A 154 -5.84 5.45 -1.42
N LYS A 155 -6.00 6.54 -2.19
CA LYS A 155 -5.56 7.90 -1.78
C LYS A 155 -6.28 8.47 -0.55
N ASN A 156 -7.43 7.91 -0.17
CA ASN A 156 -8.23 8.34 0.98
C ASN A 156 -8.02 7.43 2.21
N VAL A 157 -7.20 6.41 2.10
CA VAL A 157 -6.72 5.62 3.23
C VAL A 157 -5.56 6.37 3.87
N ASP A 158 -5.63 6.59 5.18
CA ASP A 158 -4.59 7.32 5.90
C ASP A 158 -3.33 6.49 6.11
N TYR A 159 -2.18 7.12 5.94
CA TYR A 159 -0.90 6.62 6.41
C TYR A 159 -0.13 7.76 7.08
N ASN A 160 -0.26 7.86 8.40
CA ASN A 160 0.41 8.89 9.21
C ASN A 160 0.18 10.33 8.70
N GLY A 161 -1.04 10.63 8.23
CA GLY A 161 -1.42 11.93 7.68
C GLY A 161 -1.12 12.12 6.18
N ALA A 162 -0.58 11.10 5.51
CA ALA A 162 -0.35 11.08 4.07
C ALA A 162 -1.27 10.05 3.39
N PRO A 163 -1.51 10.15 2.07
CA PRO A 163 -2.20 9.11 1.31
C PRO A 163 -1.46 7.77 1.37
N ALA A 164 -2.18 6.69 1.68
CA ALA A 164 -1.62 5.35 1.58
C ALA A 164 -1.45 4.92 0.13
N GLY A 165 -2.49 5.05 -0.70
CA GLY A 165 -2.40 4.87 -2.16
C GLY A 165 -1.89 6.13 -2.83
N TYR A 166 -0.85 6.01 -3.64
CA TYR A 166 -0.23 7.17 -4.27
C TYR A 166 0.22 6.91 -5.71
N THR A 167 0.35 5.67 -6.14
CA THR A 167 0.81 5.33 -7.49
C THR A 167 -0.31 5.44 -8.52
N LYS A 168 0.05 5.69 -9.77
CA LYS A 168 -0.85 5.62 -10.93
C LYS A 168 -0.68 4.34 -11.74
N MET A 169 0.47 3.66 -11.58
CA MET A 169 0.78 2.39 -12.24
C MET A 169 1.38 1.42 -11.22
N PRO A 170 1.13 0.11 -11.33
CA PRO A 170 1.71 -0.87 -10.41
C PRO A 170 3.26 -0.85 -10.43
N SER A 171 3.87 -0.57 -11.57
CA SER A 171 5.33 -0.49 -11.74
C SER A 171 5.99 0.63 -10.94
N GLU A 172 5.24 1.63 -10.48
CA GLU A 172 5.73 2.71 -9.62
C GLU A 172 5.84 2.30 -8.15
N ASN A 173 5.30 1.13 -7.78
CA ASN A 173 5.34 0.58 -6.43
C ASN A 173 6.49 -0.42 -6.27
N ILE A 174 7.53 -0.04 -5.53
CA ILE A 174 8.59 -0.97 -5.11
C ILE A 174 8.20 -1.54 -3.75
N SER A 175 7.63 -2.76 -3.79
CA SER A 175 7.10 -3.46 -2.61
C SER A 175 8.22 -4.16 -1.84
N TYR A 176 8.30 -3.94 -0.53
CA TYR A 176 9.31 -4.58 0.31
C TYR A 176 8.87 -4.64 1.78
N VAL A 177 9.50 -5.52 2.55
CA VAL A 177 9.35 -5.61 4.01
C VAL A 177 10.70 -5.51 4.74
N SER A 178 11.81 -5.57 4.01
CA SER A 178 13.17 -5.39 4.52
C SER A 178 14.07 -4.89 3.41
N LYS A 179 15.00 -4.00 3.74
CA LYS A 179 16.06 -3.52 2.84
C LYS A 179 17.36 -3.29 3.62
N HIS A 180 18.38 -2.70 3.01
CA HIS A 180 19.71 -2.52 3.64
C HIS A 180 19.64 -1.65 4.91
N ASP A 181 18.78 -0.64 4.95
CA ASP A 181 18.56 0.18 6.15
C ASP A 181 17.70 -0.54 7.17
N ASN A 182 17.83 -0.11 8.41
CA ASN A 182 17.10 -0.59 9.57
C ASN A 182 17.38 -2.06 9.90
N GLN A 183 16.64 -2.62 10.83
CA GLN A 183 16.73 -4.04 11.18
C GLN A 183 16.31 -4.91 10.00
N THR A 184 16.94 -6.08 9.85
CA THR A 184 16.37 -7.12 8.98
C THR A 184 14.99 -7.51 9.48
N LEU A 185 14.21 -8.21 8.66
CA LEU A 185 12.89 -8.68 9.09
C LEU A 185 13.00 -9.64 10.28
N TRP A 186 14.02 -10.51 10.30
CA TRP A 186 14.29 -11.41 11.42
C TRP A 186 14.55 -10.65 12.72
N ASP A 187 15.44 -9.66 12.68
CA ASP A 187 15.78 -8.85 13.85
C ASP A 187 14.61 -8.00 14.33
N ASN A 188 13.83 -7.41 13.42
CA ASN A 188 12.62 -6.67 13.77
C ASN A 188 11.59 -7.56 14.46
N ASN A 189 11.33 -8.75 13.92
CA ASN A 189 10.40 -9.69 14.48
C ASN A 189 10.84 -10.17 15.87
N ALA A 190 12.13 -10.21 16.14
CA ALA A 190 12.66 -10.59 17.46
C ALA A 190 12.24 -9.62 18.58
N TYR A 191 12.04 -8.34 18.29
CA TYR A 191 11.46 -7.40 19.25
C TYR A 191 9.98 -7.68 19.54
N LYS A 192 9.23 -8.17 18.55
CA LYS A 192 7.76 -8.19 18.54
C LYS A 192 7.15 -9.52 18.96
N ILE A 193 7.85 -10.61 18.70
CA ILE A 193 7.39 -11.98 18.96
C ILE A 193 7.68 -12.36 20.43
N ALA A 194 6.80 -13.13 21.03
CA ALA A 194 6.93 -13.62 22.40
C ALA A 194 8.23 -14.41 22.62
N THR A 195 8.84 -14.23 23.77
CA THR A 195 10.00 -15.02 24.20
C THR A 195 9.63 -16.50 24.29
N GLY A 196 10.52 -17.38 23.84
CA GLY A 196 10.28 -18.83 23.83
C GLY A 196 9.51 -19.34 22.61
N THR A 197 9.08 -18.47 21.69
CA THR A 197 8.53 -18.91 20.39
C THR A 197 9.62 -19.62 19.59
N SER A 198 9.31 -20.79 19.05
CA SER A 198 10.25 -21.60 18.30
C SER A 198 10.79 -20.89 17.05
N SER A 199 12.03 -21.20 16.65
CA SER A 199 12.63 -20.69 15.42
C SER A 199 11.83 -21.07 14.17
N ALA A 200 11.23 -22.24 14.16
CA ALA A 200 10.34 -22.69 13.08
C ALA A 200 9.09 -21.79 12.94
N GLU A 201 8.41 -21.42 14.04
CA GLU A 201 7.27 -20.50 13.98
C GLU A 201 7.72 -19.10 13.53
N ARG A 202 8.86 -18.61 14.02
CA ARG A 202 9.45 -17.33 13.58
C ARG A 202 9.80 -17.35 12.09
N ALA A 203 10.33 -18.45 11.57
CA ALA A 203 10.64 -18.65 10.15
C ALA A 203 9.37 -18.61 9.30
N ARG A 204 8.29 -19.27 9.75
CA ARG A 204 6.99 -19.21 9.06
C ARG A 204 6.41 -17.79 9.05
N MET A 205 6.49 -17.03 10.13
CA MET A 205 6.08 -15.62 10.16
C MET A 205 6.86 -14.77 9.16
N GLN A 206 8.16 -15.03 8.99
CA GLN A 206 8.96 -14.38 7.96
C GLN A 206 8.51 -14.75 6.55
N SER A 207 8.26 -16.03 6.28
CA SER A 207 7.76 -16.50 4.98
C SER A 207 6.41 -15.88 4.63
N VAL A 208 5.47 -15.81 5.58
CA VAL A 208 4.18 -15.14 5.42
C VAL A 208 4.37 -13.65 5.09
N SER A 209 5.29 -12.97 5.77
CA SER A 209 5.59 -11.57 5.50
C SER A 209 6.18 -11.36 4.09
N LEU A 210 7.09 -12.22 3.65
CA LEU A 210 7.67 -12.17 2.31
C LEU A 210 6.62 -12.45 1.22
N SER A 211 5.63 -13.28 1.50
CA SER A 211 4.58 -13.61 0.53
C SER A 211 3.69 -12.41 0.19
N THR A 212 3.50 -11.44 1.10
CA THR A 212 2.76 -10.20 0.81
C THR A 212 3.46 -9.36 -0.27
N VAL A 213 4.78 -9.40 -0.32
CA VAL A 213 5.60 -8.74 -1.35
C VAL A 213 5.57 -9.54 -2.65
N MET A 214 5.75 -10.86 -2.56
CA MET A 214 5.91 -11.73 -3.72
C MET A 214 4.62 -11.96 -4.50
N LEU A 215 3.46 -11.93 -3.85
CA LEU A 215 2.16 -12.20 -4.49
C LEU A 215 1.38 -10.92 -4.83
N GLY A 216 1.82 -9.76 -4.34
CA GLY A 216 1.22 -8.47 -4.68
C GLY A 216 1.57 -7.99 -6.09
N GLN A 217 0.82 -7.00 -6.56
CA GLN A 217 1.12 -6.23 -7.76
C GLN A 217 2.29 -5.26 -7.52
N GLY A 218 2.90 -4.79 -8.59
CA GLY A 218 4.09 -3.96 -8.50
C GLY A 218 5.39 -4.76 -8.53
N ILE A 219 6.49 -4.10 -8.20
CA ILE A 219 7.84 -4.68 -8.31
C ILE A 219 8.29 -5.16 -6.93
N PRO A 220 8.44 -6.47 -6.72
CA PRO A 220 8.95 -6.99 -5.47
C PRO A 220 10.44 -6.68 -5.30
N PHE A 221 10.80 -6.18 -4.13
CA PHE A 221 12.18 -5.94 -3.73
C PHE A 221 12.51 -6.75 -2.48
N ILE A 222 13.47 -7.64 -2.60
CA ILE A 222 13.86 -8.57 -1.52
C ILE A 222 15.26 -8.21 -1.01
N HIS A 223 15.36 -7.94 0.28
CA HIS A 223 16.65 -7.77 0.95
C HIS A 223 17.43 -9.07 0.89
N MET A 224 18.64 -9.04 0.32
CA MET A 224 19.50 -10.21 0.16
C MET A 224 19.66 -10.96 1.47
N GLY A 225 19.34 -12.25 1.47
CA GLY A 225 19.37 -13.14 2.62
C GLY A 225 18.09 -13.18 3.45
N SER A 226 17.02 -12.48 3.06
CA SER A 226 15.71 -12.61 3.74
C SER A 226 15.19 -14.04 3.67
N GLU A 227 15.41 -14.72 2.55
CA GLU A 227 15.09 -16.12 2.32
C GLU A 227 15.96 -17.08 3.17
N LEU A 228 17.08 -16.58 3.70
CA LEU A 228 17.99 -17.30 4.60
C LEU A 228 17.85 -16.86 6.06
N LEU A 229 16.74 -16.20 6.41
CA LEU A 229 16.45 -15.66 7.75
C LEU A 229 17.54 -14.72 8.29
N ARG A 230 18.21 -13.98 7.39
CA ARG A 230 19.36 -13.15 7.69
C ARG A 230 19.12 -12.20 8.87
N SER A 231 20.07 -12.20 9.81
CA SER A 231 20.18 -11.25 10.91
C SER A 231 21.38 -10.30 10.72
N LYS A 232 21.23 -9.05 11.14
CA LYS A 232 22.32 -8.10 11.35
C LYS A 232 22.69 -8.00 12.84
N SER A 233 22.37 -9.05 13.62
CA SER A 233 22.61 -9.08 15.06
C SER A 233 21.93 -7.88 15.78
N MET A 234 20.67 -7.59 15.41
CA MET A 234 19.86 -6.47 15.90
C MET A 234 20.37 -5.06 15.50
N GLN A 235 21.45 -4.96 14.70
CA GLN A 235 22.00 -3.69 14.25
C GLN A 235 21.05 -3.05 13.22
N ARG A 236 20.49 -1.88 13.53
CA ARG A 236 19.55 -1.17 12.63
C ARG A 236 20.24 -0.28 11.60
N ASP A 237 21.41 0.26 11.93
CA ASP A 237 22.08 1.27 11.14
C ASP A 237 23.51 0.81 10.85
N SER A 238 23.67 0.03 9.77
CA SER A 238 24.91 -0.72 9.48
C SER A 238 25.70 -0.20 8.27
N TYR A 239 25.35 0.96 7.71
CA TYR A 239 25.99 1.49 6.51
C TYR A 239 27.49 1.79 6.71
N ASP A 240 27.86 2.19 7.91
CA ASP A 240 29.24 2.52 8.31
C ASP A 240 29.77 1.61 9.44
N SER A 241 29.16 0.44 9.63
CA SER A 241 29.51 -0.57 10.63
C SER A 241 30.54 -1.57 10.07
N GLY A 242 31.09 -2.42 10.95
CA GLY A 242 31.93 -3.52 10.51
C GLY A 242 31.21 -4.56 9.67
N ASP A 243 31.92 -5.20 8.75
CA ASP A 243 31.37 -6.17 7.78
C ASP A 243 30.67 -7.35 8.45
N TRP A 244 31.04 -7.70 9.66
CA TRP A 244 30.48 -8.81 10.41
C TRP A 244 28.98 -8.65 10.73
N TYR A 245 28.44 -7.44 10.83
CA TYR A 245 27.00 -7.21 10.90
C TYR A 245 26.28 -7.52 9.57
N ASN A 246 26.95 -7.24 8.47
CA ASN A 246 26.39 -7.34 7.13
C ASN A 246 26.65 -8.69 6.45
N ARG A 247 27.27 -9.64 7.15
CA ARG A 247 27.60 -10.95 6.62
C ARG A 247 26.34 -11.75 6.25
N VAL A 248 26.41 -12.44 5.11
CA VAL A 248 25.40 -13.40 4.65
C VAL A 248 26.05 -14.76 4.51
N MET A 249 25.44 -15.77 5.11
CA MET A 249 25.89 -17.17 5.00
C MET A 249 25.08 -17.86 3.90
N PHE A 250 25.58 -17.78 2.65
CA PHE A 250 24.89 -18.33 1.48
C PHE A 250 24.76 -19.85 1.48
N ASP A 251 25.55 -20.54 2.29
CA ASP A 251 25.47 -21.99 2.49
C ASP A 251 24.33 -22.41 3.44
N GLY A 252 23.62 -21.45 4.05
CA GLY A 252 22.49 -21.72 4.94
C GLY A 252 22.88 -22.35 6.28
N THR A 253 24.16 -22.33 6.67
CA THR A 253 24.62 -22.96 7.92
C THR A 253 24.39 -22.10 9.15
N ASP A 254 24.26 -20.78 8.99
CA ASP A 254 24.01 -19.81 10.06
C ASP A 254 23.36 -18.54 9.46
N ASN A 255 22.60 -17.81 10.26
CA ASN A 255 21.93 -16.59 9.82
C ASN A 255 22.56 -15.30 10.37
N ASN A 256 23.72 -15.37 10.98
CA ASN A 256 24.42 -14.25 11.63
C ASN A 256 23.72 -13.69 12.90
N TRP A 257 22.87 -14.49 13.56
CA TRP A 257 22.22 -14.12 14.83
C TRP A 257 23.22 -14.07 15.99
N ASN A 258 23.11 -13.01 16.83
CA ASN A 258 23.85 -12.85 18.08
C ASN A 258 25.40 -12.95 17.91
N VAL A 259 25.95 -12.30 16.88
CA VAL A 259 27.39 -12.19 16.69
C VAL A 259 28.01 -11.00 17.45
N GLY A 260 27.20 -10.26 18.20
CA GLY A 260 27.59 -9.13 19.05
C GLY A 260 26.39 -8.19 19.27
N LEU A 261 26.54 -7.25 20.21
CA LEU A 261 25.54 -6.18 20.39
C LEU A 261 25.67 -5.16 19.26
N PRO A 262 24.56 -4.52 18.86
CA PRO A 262 24.61 -3.39 17.94
C PRO A 262 25.44 -2.24 18.53
N ARG A 263 25.84 -1.30 17.68
CA ARG A 263 26.64 -0.15 18.07
C ARG A 263 25.94 0.68 19.15
N GLU A 264 26.70 1.11 20.15
CA GLU A 264 26.21 1.90 21.28
C GLU A 264 25.64 3.25 20.85
N ASP A 265 26.30 3.91 19.88
CA ASP A 265 25.88 5.21 19.36
C ASP A 265 24.54 5.15 18.57
N LYS A 266 24.12 3.96 18.15
CA LYS A 266 22.86 3.74 17.40
C LYS A 266 21.76 3.12 18.25
N ASP A 267 22.09 2.11 19.06
CA ASP A 267 21.13 1.29 19.79
C ASP A 267 21.47 1.08 21.27
N GLY A 268 22.38 1.87 21.83
CA GLY A 268 22.80 1.72 23.24
C GLY A 268 21.63 1.80 24.24
N ALA A 269 20.62 2.64 23.96
CA ALA A 269 19.42 2.74 24.78
C ALA A 269 18.59 1.45 24.82
N ASN A 270 18.70 0.59 23.80
CA ASN A 270 18.00 -0.68 23.69
C ASN A 270 18.83 -1.89 24.15
N TRP A 271 20.10 -1.69 24.56
CA TRP A 271 21.00 -2.81 24.84
C TRP A 271 20.49 -3.79 25.89
N ASP A 272 19.83 -3.32 26.96
CA ASP A 272 19.34 -4.21 28.01
C ASP A 272 18.19 -5.09 27.51
N LEU A 273 17.31 -4.52 26.70
CA LEU A 273 16.28 -5.27 26.00
C LEU A 273 16.89 -6.25 24.98
N ILE A 274 17.83 -5.78 24.15
CA ILE A 274 18.50 -6.61 23.14
C ILE A 274 19.22 -7.80 23.79
N LYS A 275 19.93 -7.60 24.91
CA LYS A 275 20.56 -8.69 25.66
C LYS A 275 19.55 -9.75 26.12
N THR A 276 18.36 -9.32 26.51
CA THR A 276 17.28 -10.24 26.89
C THR A 276 16.78 -11.04 25.68
N ILE A 277 16.57 -10.37 24.54
CA ILE A 277 16.10 -10.99 23.30
C ILE A 277 17.12 -11.99 22.76
N ILE A 278 18.38 -11.61 22.66
CA ILE A 278 19.43 -12.50 22.11
C ILE A 278 19.83 -13.65 23.06
N ALA A 279 19.45 -13.55 24.34
CA ALA A 279 19.59 -14.66 25.29
C ALA A 279 18.54 -15.76 25.09
N ASP A 280 17.44 -15.47 24.37
CA ASP A 280 16.46 -16.47 23.98
C ASP A 280 17.03 -17.40 22.89
N SER A 281 17.39 -18.61 23.30
CA SER A 281 17.97 -19.60 22.39
C SER A 281 16.98 -20.07 21.31
N THR A 282 15.67 -19.89 21.51
CA THR A 282 14.65 -20.26 20.52
C THR A 282 14.58 -19.27 19.37
N ALA A 283 15.17 -18.08 19.49
CA ALA A 283 15.23 -17.07 18.44
C ALA A 283 16.35 -17.32 17.40
N LYS A 284 17.24 -18.29 17.64
CA LYS A 284 18.28 -18.66 16.67
C LYS A 284 17.75 -19.78 15.76
N PRO A 285 17.61 -19.56 14.43
CA PRO A 285 17.18 -20.60 13.52
C PRO A 285 18.25 -21.68 13.37
N ASP A 286 17.82 -22.90 13.10
CA ASP A 286 18.71 -23.98 12.66
C ASP A 286 18.79 -24.06 11.13
N ALA A 287 19.56 -25.02 10.61
CA ALA A 287 19.74 -25.19 9.18
C ALA A 287 18.47 -25.66 8.47
N ASP A 288 17.61 -26.39 9.16
CA ASP A 288 16.35 -26.90 8.60
C ASP A 288 15.34 -25.75 8.45
N ASP A 289 15.27 -24.82 9.42
CA ASP A 289 14.45 -23.59 9.34
C ASP A 289 14.88 -22.72 8.15
N ILE A 290 16.19 -22.53 7.99
CA ILE A 290 16.78 -21.73 6.90
C ILE A 290 16.48 -22.37 5.55
N GLU A 291 16.72 -23.67 5.41
CA GLU A 291 16.47 -24.39 4.14
C GLU A 291 14.97 -24.40 3.79
N LEU A 292 14.09 -24.63 4.76
CA LEU A 292 12.63 -24.60 4.52
C LEU A 292 12.18 -23.23 4.03
N THR A 293 12.61 -22.13 4.68
CA THR A 293 12.28 -20.76 4.29
C THR A 293 12.77 -20.45 2.87
N LYS A 294 13.99 -20.86 2.56
CA LYS A 294 14.55 -20.74 1.20
C LYS A 294 13.73 -21.50 0.17
N GLN A 295 13.30 -22.73 0.46
CA GLN A 295 12.46 -23.50 -0.45
C GLN A 295 11.09 -22.82 -0.64
N GLN A 296 10.44 -22.36 0.42
CA GLN A 296 9.19 -21.60 0.33
C GLN A 296 9.34 -20.34 -0.53
N PHE A 297 10.44 -19.62 -0.39
CA PHE A 297 10.74 -18.45 -1.22
C PHE A 297 10.92 -18.79 -2.70
N LEU A 298 11.65 -19.88 -3.01
CA LEU A 298 11.80 -20.38 -4.38
C LEU A 298 10.47 -20.84 -4.98
N GLU A 299 9.57 -21.38 -4.17
CA GLU A 299 8.21 -21.73 -4.58
C GLU A 299 7.40 -20.48 -4.91
N LEU A 300 7.45 -19.42 -4.09
CA LEU A 300 6.80 -18.14 -4.38
C LEU A 300 7.31 -17.50 -5.68
N LEU A 301 8.61 -17.59 -5.98
CA LEU A 301 9.18 -17.16 -7.25
C LEU A 301 8.60 -17.94 -8.44
N LYS A 302 8.48 -19.28 -8.31
CA LYS A 302 7.88 -20.13 -9.34
C LYS A 302 6.40 -19.79 -9.55
N ILE A 303 5.64 -19.61 -8.46
CA ILE A 303 4.22 -19.24 -8.52
C ILE A 303 4.06 -17.87 -9.21
N ARG A 304 4.80 -16.83 -8.76
CA ARG A 304 4.74 -15.52 -9.39
C ARG A 304 5.09 -15.54 -10.88
N SER A 305 6.10 -16.34 -11.26
CA SER A 305 6.53 -16.43 -12.66
C SER A 305 5.62 -17.27 -13.53
N SER A 306 4.75 -18.12 -12.96
CA SER A 306 3.86 -19.01 -13.69
C SER A 306 2.66 -18.30 -14.32
N SER A 307 2.30 -17.09 -13.86
CA SER A 307 1.15 -16.35 -14.34
C SER A 307 1.44 -14.86 -14.45
N GLU A 308 0.95 -14.23 -15.52
CA GLU A 308 0.99 -12.77 -15.70
C GLU A 308 0.05 -12.05 -14.73
N LEU A 309 -0.96 -12.73 -14.21
CA LEU A 309 -1.91 -12.18 -13.24
C LEU A 309 -1.27 -11.64 -11.95
N PHE A 310 -0.06 -12.09 -11.59
CA PHE A 310 0.72 -11.51 -10.50
C PHE A 310 1.54 -10.27 -10.91
N ARG A 311 1.48 -9.87 -12.19
CA ARG A 311 2.33 -8.82 -12.76
C ARG A 311 1.56 -7.97 -13.76
N LEU A 312 0.35 -7.56 -13.38
CA LEU A 312 -0.52 -6.74 -14.23
C LEU A 312 0.14 -5.40 -14.53
N ASP A 313 0.14 -5.00 -15.79
CA ASP A 313 0.91 -3.86 -16.28
C ASP A 313 0.27 -2.51 -15.95
N THR A 314 -1.06 -2.46 -15.85
CA THR A 314 -1.80 -1.20 -15.71
C THR A 314 -2.67 -1.17 -14.45
N ALA A 315 -2.95 0.05 -13.97
CA ALA A 315 -3.89 0.25 -12.89
C ALA A 315 -5.29 -0.29 -13.22
N ASP A 316 -5.72 -0.12 -14.47
CA ASP A 316 -7.02 -0.59 -14.94
C ASP A 316 -7.14 -2.12 -14.85
N GLU A 317 -6.10 -2.85 -15.24
CA GLU A 317 -6.09 -4.31 -15.12
C GLU A 317 -6.09 -4.74 -13.65
N VAL A 318 -5.37 -4.05 -12.77
CA VAL A 318 -5.43 -4.32 -11.32
C VAL A 318 -6.83 -4.06 -10.78
N MET A 319 -7.45 -2.93 -11.11
CA MET A 319 -8.78 -2.58 -10.62
C MET A 319 -9.88 -3.51 -11.14
N LYS A 320 -9.73 -4.05 -12.35
CA LYS A 320 -10.68 -4.99 -12.95
C LYS A 320 -10.56 -6.40 -12.42
N ARG A 321 -9.38 -6.83 -11.98
CA ARG A 321 -9.05 -8.24 -11.74
C ARG A 321 -8.74 -8.55 -10.29
N VAL A 322 -8.11 -7.63 -9.55
CA VAL A 322 -7.66 -7.87 -8.17
C VAL A 322 -8.74 -7.46 -7.17
N ASP A 323 -9.10 -8.37 -6.28
CA ASP A 323 -10.05 -8.11 -5.22
C ASP A 323 -9.60 -8.73 -3.89
N PHE A 324 -10.02 -8.12 -2.77
CA PHE A 324 -9.79 -8.63 -1.43
C PHE A 324 -11.11 -8.97 -0.77
N ARG A 325 -11.23 -10.20 -0.28
CA ARG A 325 -12.50 -10.79 0.17
C ARG A 325 -12.73 -10.71 1.68
N ASN A 326 -11.66 -10.74 2.48
CA ASN A 326 -11.73 -10.59 3.93
C ASN A 326 -11.57 -9.10 4.29
N VAL A 327 -12.67 -8.36 4.29
CA VAL A 327 -12.72 -6.89 4.44
C VAL A 327 -13.85 -6.46 5.38
N GLY A 328 -13.87 -5.19 5.78
CA GLY A 328 -14.96 -4.61 6.58
C GLY A 328 -14.85 -4.93 8.09
N GLU A 329 -15.94 -4.63 8.81
CA GLU A 329 -15.99 -4.74 10.28
C GLU A 329 -15.83 -6.17 10.79
N ASP A 330 -16.34 -7.15 10.05
CA ASP A 330 -16.33 -8.58 10.42
C ASP A 330 -15.09 -9.33 9.91
N GLN A 331 -14.07 -8.62 9.40
CA GLN A 331 -12.87 -9.26 8.88
C GLN A 331 -12.10 -10.02 9.96
N VAL A 332 -11.49 -11.13 9.57
CA VAL A 332 -10.57 -11.89 10.43
C VAL A 332 -9.22 -11.17 10.47
N GLU A 333 -8.77 -10.75 11.67
CA GLU A 333 -7.43 -10.19 11.87
C GLU A 333 -6.35 -11.23 11.51
N GLY A 334 -5.32 -10.82 10.79
CA GLY A 334 -4.22 -11.70 10.37
C GLY A 334 -4.51 -12.56 9.14
N LEU A 335 -5.60 -12.28 8.41
CA LEU A 335 -5.96 -13.03 7.20
C LEU A 335 -6.13 -12.11 6.00
N ILE A 336 -5.34 -12.30 4.95
CA ILE A 336 -5.55 -11.68 3.63
C ILE A 336 -6.06 -12.75 2.67
N VAL A 337 -7.16 -12.45 1.99
CA VAL A 337 -7.71 -13.28 0.92
C VAL A 337 -7.80 -12.43 -0.33
N MET A 338 -6.83 -12.60 -1.22
CA MET A 338 -6.73 -11.90 -2.51
C MET A 338 -7.19 -12.82 -3.62
N SER A 339 -8.09 -12.36 -4.47
CA SER A 339 -8.45 -13.03 -5.73
C SER A 339 -7.98 -12.21 -6.92
N ILE A 340 -7.59 -12.89 -7.99
CA ILE A 340 -7.25 -12.28 -9.27
C ILE A 340 -8.07 -13.01 -10.33
N ASP A 341 -8.93 -12.27 -11.01
CA ASP A 341 -9.86 -12.78 -12.02
C ASP A 341 -9.24 -12.72 -13.42
N ASP A 342 -9.40 -13.79 -14.18
CA ASP A 342 -9.11 -13.86 -15.61
C ASP A 342 -10.29 -14.43 -16.40
N GLY A 343 -11.50 -14.34 -15.84
CA GLY A 343 -12.72 -14.75 -16.52
C GLY A 343 -13.15 -13.77 -17.60
N VAL A 344 -14.07 -14.20 -18.46
CA VAL A 344 -14.57 -13.41 -19.61
C VAL A 344 -15.07 -12.02 -19.24
N SER A 345 -15.49 -11.78 -18.00
CA SER A 345 -15.94 -10.47 -17.52
C SER A 345 -14.80 -9.50 -17.23
N ALA A 346 -13.59 -10.00 -17.02
CA ALA A 346 -12.39 -9.20 -16.78
C ALA A 346 -11.75 -8.67 -18.09
N GLY A 347 -12.17 -9.20 -19.24
CA GLY A 347 -11.68 -8.78 -20.56
C GLY A 347 -10.76 -9.82 -21.21
N ASP A 348 -9.60 -9.36 -21.69
CA ASP A 348 -8.67 -10.22 -22.42
C ASP A 348 -8.14 -11.37 -21.54
N ASP A 349 -7.94 -12.53 -22.14
CA ASP A 349 -7.35 -13.72 -21.53
C ASP A 349 -5.84 -13.49 -21.37
N LEU A 350 -5.40 -13.25 -20.14
CA LEU A 350 -3.99 -12.97 -19.81
C LEU A 350 -3.24 -14.23 -19.34
N ASP A 351 -3.95 -15.23 -18.84
CA ASP A 351 -3.39 -16.51 -18.38
C ASP A 351 -4.17 -17.70 -18.94
N PRO A 352 -3.84 -18.17 -20.14
CA PRO A 352 -4.55 -19.31 -20.76
C PRO A 352 -4.55 -20.62 -19.95
N ALA A 353 -3.84 -20.66 -18.83
CA ALA A 353 -3.83 -21.81 -17.93
C ALA A 353 -4.89 -21.69 -16.82
N ASN A 354 -5.29 -20.50 -16.43
CA ASN A 354 -6.12 -20.27 -15.25
C ASN A 354 -7.18 -19.20 -15.48
N ASP A 355 -8.44 -19.48 -15.15
CA ASP A 355 -9.53 -18.48 -15.15
C ASP A 355 -9.50 -17.56 -13.90
N ALA A 356 -8.89 -18.02 -12.80
CA ALA A 356 -8.74 -17.22 -11.58
C ALA A 356 -7.66 -17.78 -10.66
N ILE A 357 -7.11 -16.90 -9.82
CA ILE A 357 -6.18 -17.25 -8.75
C ILE A 357 -6.72 -16.71 -7.43
N VAL A 358 -6.60 -17.48 -6.34
CA VAL A 358 -6.87 -17.04 -4.97
C VAL A 358 -5.62 -17.27 -4.13
N ALA A 359 -5.05 -16.19 -3.60
CA ALA A 359 -3.94 -16.24 -2.66
C ALA A 359 -4.47 -15.94 -1.24
N VAL A 360 -4.29 -16.87 -0.33
CA VAL A 360 -4.66 -16.74 1.08
C VAL A 360 -3.40 -16.66 1.92
N VAL A 361 -3.19 -15.52 2.57
CA VAL A 361 -2.07 -15.28 3.48
C VAL A 361 -2.61 -15.34 4.90
N ASN A 362 -2.39 -16.46 5.56
CA ASN A 362 -2.80 -16.68 6.94
C ASN A 362 -1.60 -16.42 7.89
N SER A 363 -1.57 -15.26 8.51
CA SER A 363 -0.58 -14.92 9.52
C SER A 363 -1.01 -15.27 10.95
N THR A 364 -2.18 -15.88 11.14
CA THR A 364 -2.65 -16.32 12.45
C THR A 364 -1.99 -17.63 12.89
N ASN A 365 -2.00 -17.91 14.18
CA ASN A 365 -1.48 -19.16 14.75
C ASN A 365 -2.49 -20.32 14.74
N GLU A 366 -3.57 -20.18 13.98
CA GLU A 366 -4.62 -21.19 13.82
C GLU A 366 -4.93 -21.40 12.31
N SER A 367 -5.48 -22.55 11.97
CA SER A 367 -6.00 -22.79 10.62
C SER A 367 -7.22 -21.91 10.39
N GLN A 368 -7.24 -21.19 9.26
CA GLN A 368 -8.35 -20.34 8.88
C GLN A 368 -9.12 -20.92 7.70
N SER A 369 -10.43 -20.71 7.71
CA SER A 369 -11.33 -21.07 6.62
C SER A 369 -12.10 -19.85 6.17
N PHE A 370 -12.08 -19.57 4.87
CA PHE A 370 -12.78 -18.42 4.29
C PHE A 370 -13.64 -18.86 3.11
N LYS A 371 -14.93 -18.49 3.16
CA LYS A 371 -15.89 -18.81 2.09
C LYS A 371 -15.96 -17.66 1.08
N ILE A 372 -15.81 -17.98 -0.21
CA ILE A 372 -16.10 -17.05 -1.31
C ILE A 372 -17.28 -17.61 -2.09
N THR A 373 -18.41 -16.92 -2.01
CA THR A 373 -19.63 -17.33 -2.73
C THR A 373 -19.38 -17.34 -4.24
N GLY A 374 -19.76 -18.41 -4.91
CA GLY A 374 -19.54 -18.61 -6.34
C GLY A 374 -18.18 -19.19 -6.72
N ALA A 375 -17.25 -19.32 -5.79
CA ALA A 375 -15.98 -19.98 -6.06
C ALA A 375 -16.17 -21.47 -6.38
N THR A 376 -15.64 -21.93 -7.50
CA THR A 376 -15.75 -23.32 -7.95
C THR A 376 -14.46 -23.79 -8.61
N GLY A 377 -14.17 -25.09 -8.55
CA GLY A 377 -13.11 -25.72 -9.35
C GLY A 377 -11.67 -25.39 -8.92
N PHE A 378 -11.47 -24.72 -7.78
CA PHE A 378 -10.15 -24.38 -7.30
C PHE A 378 -9.39 -25.61 -6.78
N THR A 379 -8.09 -25.63 -7.04
CA THR A 379 -7.13 -26.58 -6.47
C THR A 379 -5.92 -25.83 -5.94
N LEU A 380 -5.23 -26.40 -4.96
CA LEU A 380 -3.95 -25.86 -4.51
C LEU A 380 -2.98 -25.82 -5.71
N HIS A 381 -2.21 -24.75 -5.86
CA HIS A 381 -1.24 -24.57 -6.94
C HIS A 381 -0.24 -25.75 -6.99
N ASP A 382 0.07 -26.28 -8.18
CA ASP A 382 0.91 -27.47 -8.39
C ASP A 382 2.27 -27.37 -7.69
N VAL A 383 2.88 -26.20 -7.66
CA VAL A 383 4.13 -25.95 -6.92
C VAL A 383 3.97 -26.28 -5.43
N GLN A 384 2.84 -25.87 -4.83
CA GLN A 384 2.57 -26.10 -3.40
C GLN A 384 2.03 -27.50 -3.11
N GLN A 385 1.38 -28.16 -4.05
CA GLN A 385 1.05 -29.59 -3.92
C GLN A 385 2.31 -30.46 -3.79
N ASN A 386 3.42 -30.01 -4.40
CA ASN A 386 4.72 -30.68 -4.40
C ASN A 386 5.75 -29.95 -3.50
N SER A 387 5.31 -29.09 -2.59
CA SER A 387 6.15 -28.29 -1.71
C SER A 387 7.05 -29.14 -0.82
N ALA A 388 8.18 -28.58 -0.43
CA ALA A 388 8.98 -29.10 0.69
C ALA A 388 8.29 -28.90 2.05
N ASP A 389 7.33 -27.97 2.14
CA ASP A 389 6.54 -27.70 3.34
C ASP A 389 5.29 -28.59 3.40
N ASP A 390 5.32 -29.62 4.25
CA ASP A 390 4.15 -30.50 4.44
C ASP A 390 2.94 -29.75 5.03
N THR A 391 3.13 -28.60 5.67
CA THR A 391 2.03 -27.81 6.22
C THR A 391 1.18 -27.19 5.13
N VAL A 392 1.79 -26.59 4.09
CA VAL A 392 1.03 -25.97 2.99
C VAL A 392 0.26 -27.00 2.17
N LYS A 393 0.75 -28.24 2.09
CA LYS A 393 0.02 -29.35 1.43
C LYS A 393 -1.32 -29.68 2.11
N GLY A 394 -1.48 -29.28 3.37
CA GLY A 394 -2.74 -29.39 4.11
C GLY A 394 -3.79 -28.33 3.74
N ALA A 395 -3.43 -27.32 2.93
CA ALA A 395 -4.38 -26.36 2.43
C ALA A 395 -5.36 -27.01 1.45
N SER A 396 -6.63 -26.59 1.50
CA SER A 396 -7.68 -27.25 0.72
C SER A 396 -8.79 -26.29 0.30
N PHE A 397 -9.47 -26.63 -0.78
CA PHE A 397 -10.69 -25.98 -1.25
C PHE A 397 -11.83 -27.00 -1.31
N ALA A 398 -12.96 -26.70 -0.70
CA ALA A 398 -14.17 -27.50 -0.76
C ALA A 398 -15.42 -26.64 -0.48
N ALA A 399 -16.49 -26.86 -1.21
CA ALA A 399 -17.78 -26.19 -0.99
C ALA A 399 -17.64 -24.66 -0.84
N GLU A 400 -17.00 -24.02 -1.81
CA GLU A 400 -16.73 -22.56 -1.86
C GLU A 400 -15.80 -22.03 -0.74
N THR A 401 -15.18 -22.93 0.03
CA THR A 401 -14.37 -22.58 1.21
C THR A 401 -12.91 -22.94 1.01
N PHE A 402 -12.04 -21.97 1.21
CA PHE A 402 -10.59 -22.11 1.24
C PHE A 402 -10.15 -22.29 2.69
N THR A 403 -9.42 -23.36 2.98
CA THR A 403 -8.86 -23.62 4.31
C THR A 403 -7.35 -23.62 4.24
N VAL A 404 -6.71 -22.82 5.06
CA VAL A 404 -5.25 -22.63 5.07
C VAL A 404 -4.71 -22.80 6.49
N PRO A 405 -3.69 -23.65 6.69
CA PRO A 405 -3.07 -23.87 7.99
C PRO A 405 -2.51 -22.58 8.62
N ALA A 406 -2.23 -22.62 9.93
CA ALA A 406 -1.59 -21.56 10.67
C ALA A 406 -0.26 -21.11 10.04
N LEU A 407 0.04 -19.83 10.09
CA LEU A 407 1.31 -19.22 9.63
C LEU A 407 1.72 -19.73 8.23
N THR A 408 0.76 -19.73 7.30
CA THR A 408 0.93 -20.33 5.96
C THR A 408 0.32 -19.44 4.89
N THR A 409 1.00 -19.34 3.75
CA THR A 409 0.47 -18.75 2.53
C THR A 409 0.16 -19.87 1.54
N ALA A 410 -1.10 -19.94 1.08
CA ALA A 410 -1.53 -20.90 0.08
C ALA A 410 -2.11 -20.19 -1.14
N VAL A 411 -1.75 -20.67 -2.33
CA VAL A 411 -2.24 -20.18 -3.61
C VAL A 411 -3.08 -21.25 -4.26
N PHE A 412 -4.30 -20.89 -4.64
CA PHE A 412 -5.22 -21.78 -5.33
C PHE A 412 -5.47 -21.25 -6.74
N VAL A 413 -5.60 -22.15 -7.69
CA VAL A 413 -5.87 -21.84 -9.09
C VAL A 413 -7.16 -22.51 -9.55
N GLN A 414 -7.93 -21.79 -10.36
CA GLN A 414 -9.04 -22.35 -11.13
C GLN A 414 -8.54 -22.55 -12.55
N ALA A 415 -8.27 -23.80 -12.92
CA ALA A 415 -7.73 -24.09 -14.24
C ALA A 415 -8.71 -23.69 -15.34
N GLN A 416 -8.21 -23.06 -16.40
CA GLN A 416 -8.96 -22.77 -17.62
C GLN A 416 -9.21 -24.06 -18.41
N GLY A 417 -10.41 -24.15 -19.04
CA GLY A 417 -10.77 -25.23 -19.93
C GLY A 417 -10.30 -24.99 -21.38
N ASP A 418 -11.13 -25.42 -22.35
CA ASP A 418 -10.84 -25.18 -23.77
C ASP A 418 -10.94 -23.70 -24.19
N ALA A 419 -11.51 -22.85 -23.35
CA ALA A 419 -11.66 -21.40 -23.53
C ALA A 419 -11.80 -20.73 -22.16
N GLN A 420 -11.57 -19.42 -22.14
CA GLN A 420 -11.75 -18.55 -20.98
C GLN A 420 -13.12 -18.77 -20.33
N GLY A 421 -13.13 -19.07 -19.05
CA GLY A 421 -14.32 -19.37 -18.25
C GLY A 421 -14.93 -18.15 -17.58
N VAL A 422 -15.76 -18.39 -16.56
CA VAL A 422 -16.41 -17.31 -15.80
C VAL A 422 -15.43 -16.64 -14.83
N GLY A 423 -14.42 -17.38 -14.36
CA GLY A 423 -13.46 -16.88 -13.38
C GLY A 423 -14.07 -16.64 -11.99
N LEU A 424 -13.49 -15.67 -11.29
CA LEU A 424 -13.95 -15.19 -9.99
C LEU A 424 -14.00 -13.64 -9.98
N PRO A 425 -15.02 -13.02 -10.58
CA PRO A 425 -15.10 -11.58 -10.76
C PRO A 425 -14.93 -10.78 -9.48
N VAL A 426 -14.39 -9.56 -9.62
CA VAL A 426 -14.32 -8.57 -8.55
C VAL A 426 -15.72 -8.32 -7.99
N ASP A 427 -15.87 -8.42 -6.67
CA ASP A 427 -17.13 -8.15 -6.00
C ASP A 427 -17.27 -6.66 -5.71
N ASN A 428 -18.20 -6.03 -6.43
CA ASN A 428 -18.53 -4.62 -6.25
C ASN A 428 -19.87 -4.41 -5.53
N SER A 429 -20.52 -5.50 -5.05
CA SER A 429 -21.87 -5.40 -4.47
C SER A 429 -21.93 -4.52 -3.22
N ASP A 430 -20.86 -4.54 -2.42
CA ASP A 430 -20.74 -3.80 -1.17
C ASP A 430 -19.88 -2.53 -1.31
N LYS A 431 -19.35 -2.24 -2.53
CA LYS A 431 -18.51 -1.07 -2.79
C LYS A 431 -19.36 0.11 -3.26
N ASP A 432 -19.77 0.96 -2.33
CA ASP A 432 -20.52 2.19 -2.65
C ASP A 432 -19.58 3.33 -3.01
N VAL A 433 -19.12 3.35 -4.26
CA VAL A 433 -18.27 4.44 -4.79
C VAL A 433 -18.99 5.79 -4.80
N SER A 434 -20.33 5.81 -4.74
CA SER A 434 -21.10 7.04 -4.69
C SER A 434 -20.91 7.81 -3.37
N SER A 435 -20.49 7.11 -2.32
CA SER A 435 -20.20 7.67 -0.99
C SER A 435 -18.79 8.28 -0.89
N ILE A 436 -17.92 8.12 -1.89
CA ILE A 436 -16.52 8.57 -1.85
C ILE A 436 -16.41 10.05 -2.25
N PRO A 437 -15.94 10.94 -1.34
CA PRO A 437 -15.67 12.33 -1.69
C PRO A 437 -14.46 12.44 -2.63
N PRO A 438 -14.57 13.05 -3.82
CA PRO A 438 -13.46 13.22 -4.76
C PRO A 438 -12.21 13.88 -4.19
N TYR A 439 -12.39 14.79 -3.22
CA TYR A 439 -11.29 15.48 -2.54
C TYR A 439 -10.96 14.92 -1.15
N GLY A 440 -11.43 13.70 -0.85
CA GLY A 440 -11.17 13.02 0.42
C GLY A 440 -11.58 13.87 1.64
N GLN A 441 -10.64 14.13 2.55
CA GLN A 441 -10.87 14.95 3.75
C GLN A 441 -10.72 16.46 3.51
N THR A 442 -10.32 16.87 2.30
CA THR A 442 -10.15 18.29 1.98
C THR A 442 -11.49 19.00 1.95
N THR A 443 -11.64 20.02 2.80
CA THR A 443 -12.84 20.86 2.80
C THR A 443 -12.85 21.79 1.59
N VAL A 444 -13.90 21.69 0.78
CA VAL A 444 -14.15 22.59 -0.34
C VAL A 444 -14.99 23.76 0.13
N TYR A 445 -14.63 24.97 -0.25
CA TYR A 445 -15.35 26.21 0.08
C TYR A 445 -15.83 26.89 -1.19
N VAL A 446 -16.97 27.59 -1.11
CA VAL A 446 -17.28 28.67 -2.04
C VAL A 446 -16.57 29.92 -1.49
N ARG A 447 -15.54 30.40 -2.19
CA ARG A 447 -14.74 31.56 -1.83
C ARG A 447 -14.97 32.68 -2.85
N GLY A 448 -15.34 33.87 -2.39
CA GLY A 448 -15.68 34.96 -3.32
C GLY A 448 -15.97 36.29 -2.62
N ASP A 449 -16.55 37.22 -3.37
CA ASP A 449 -16.86 38.58 -2.89
C ASP A 449 -17.79 38.55 -1.67
N MET A 450 -18.67 37.54 -1.55
CA MET A 450 -19.61 37.36 -0.46
C MET A 450 -18.93 37.09 0.91
N ASN A 451 -17.70 36.61 0.93
CA ASN A 451 -16.98 36.25 2.15
C ASN A 451 -15.54 36.81 2.17
N GLY A 452 -15.24 37.77 1.30
CA GLY A 452 -13.91 38.40 1.20
C GLY A 452 -12.82 37.41 0.77
N TRP A 453 -13.18 36.38 0.01
CA TRP A 453 -12.30 35.34 -0.52
C TRP A 453 -11.66 34.44 0.56
N ASN A 454 -12.22 34.43 1.78
CA ASN A 454 -11.71 33.62 2.89
C ASN A 454 -12.41 32.26 2.98
N PRO A 455 -11.74 31.21 3.53
CA PRO A 455 -12.34 29.92 3.81
C PRO A 455 -13.22 30.03 5.07
N VAL A 456 -14.46 30.51 4.90
CA VAL A 456 -15.40 30.74 6.00
C VAL A 456 -16.27 29.50 6.18
N GLU A 457 -16.43 29.03 7.43
CA GLU A 457 -17.19 27.82 7.77
C GLU A 457 -18.61 27.80 7.18
N GLY A 458 -19.34 28.93 7.22
CA GLY A 458 -20.67 29.03 6.63
C GLY A 458 -20.72 28.90 5.09
N TRP A 459 -19.57 28.83 4.42
CA TRP A 459 -19.40 28.59 3.00
C TRP A 459 -18.60 27.32 2.70
N ALA A 460 -18.36 26.48 3.73
CA ALA A 460 -17.82 25.14 3.56
C ALA A 460 -18.89 24.24 2.93
N MET A 461 -18.54 23.57 1.84
CA MET A 461 -19.42 22.66 1.14
C MET A 461 -19.44 21.30 1.83
N SER A 462 -20.63 20.74 1.96
CA SER A 462 -20.83 19.36 2.39
C SER A 462 -20.84 18.44 1.17
N PHE A 463 -20.13 17.33 1.26
CA PHE A 463 -20.28 16.26 0.29
C PHE A 463 -21.68 15.63 0.43
N VAL A 464 -22.36 15.40 -0.68
CA VAL A 464 -23.71 14.81 -0.71
C VAL A 464 -23.63 13.34 -1.14
N SER A 465 -23.25 13.09 -2.36
CA SER A 465 -23.00 11.76 -2.95
C SER A 465 -22.58 11.93 -4.42
N ASN A 466 -22.06 10.87 -5.05
CA ASN A 466 -21.78 10.85 -6.49
C ASN A 466 -20.96 12.07 -6.97
N GLY A 467 -19.94 12.46 -6.20
CA GLY A 467 -19.09 13.60 -6.55
C GLY A 467 -19.71 14.97 -6.31
N VAL A 468 -20.91 15.05 -5.77
CA VAL A 468 -21.63 16.30 -5.58
C VAL A 468 -21.33 16.90 -4.21
N TYR A 469 -20.90 18.17 -4.21
CA TYR A 469 -20.77 19.01 -3.02
C TYR A 469 -21.81 20.12 -3.06
N SER A 470 -22.34 20.53 -1.90
CA SER A 470 -23.35 21.55 -1.80
C SER A 470 -23.16 22.43 -0.56
N VAL A 471 -23.46 23.73 -0.70
CA VAL A 471 -23.59 24.67 0.41
C VAL A 471 -24.67 25.69 0.12
N THR A 472 -25.39 26.10 1.15
CA THR A 472 -26.41 27.14 1.05
C THR A 472 -25.96 28.37 1.83
N GLY A 473 -25.96 29.53 1.16
CA GLY A 473 -25.59 30.81 1.76
C GLY A 473 -26.59 31.92 1.40
N SER A 474 -26.60 32.98 2.18
CA SER A 474 -27.42 34.17 1.92
C SER A 474 -26.65 35.18 1.09
N LEU A 475 -27.28 35.70 0.02
CA LEU A 475 -26.71 36.76 -0.83
C LEU A 475 -27.71 37.94 -0.91
N GLU A 476 -27.15 39.16 -0.95
CA GLU A 476 -27.85 40.36 -1.31
C GLU A 476 -27.90 40.49 -2.84
N ALA A 477 -28.79 41.37 -3.37
CA ALA A 477 -28.79 41.69 -4.79
C ALA A 477 -27.44 42.32 -5.20
N GLY A 478 -26.81 41.80 -6.26
CA GLY A 478 -25.48 42.26 -6.70
C GLY A 478 -24.80 41.28 -7.62
N ASN A 479 -23.56 41.64 -8.00
CA ASN A 479 -22.69 40.78 -8.79
C ASN A 479 -21.59 40.22 -7.90
N TYR A 480 -21.29 38.94 -8.02
CA TYR A 480 -20.31 38.22 -7.20
C TYR A 480 -19.33 37.45 -8.08
N GLY A 481 -18.04 37.68 -7.86
CA GLY A 481 -16.98 36.79 -8.31
C GLY A 481 -16.77 35.70 -7.26
N PHE A 482 -16.58 34.43 -7.67
CA PHE A 482 -16.29 33.35 -6.74
C PHE A 482 -15.50 32.21 -7.37
N LYS A 483 -14.95 31.33 -6.54
CA LYS A 483 -14.32 30.05 -6.90
C LYS A 483 -14.75 28.97 -5.93
N PHE A 484 -14.57 27.71 -6.36
CA PHE A 484 -14.57 26.55 -5.48
C PHE A 484 -13.13 26.21 -5.16
N ALA A 485 -12.74 26.31 -3.90
CA ALA A 485 -11.34 26.11 -3.52
C ALA A 485 -11.22 25.53 -2.11
N ASP A 486 -10.10 24.89 -1.85
CA ASP A 486 -9.69 24.57 -0.49
C ASP A 486 -9.21 25.82 0.28
N ALA A 487 -8.78 25.65 1.53
CA ALA A 487 -8.32 26.75 2.37
C ALA A 487 -7.05 27.42 1.83
N ASP A 488 -6.20 26.68 1.13
CA ASP A 488 -4.85 27.08 0.70
C ASP A 488 -4.73 27.42 -0.78
N TRP A 489 -5.85 27.41 -1.53
CA TRP A 489 -5.89 27.60 -2.99
C TRP A 489 -5.12 26.55 -3.79
N LYS A 490 -5.06 25.31 -3.29
CA LYS A 490 -4.34 24.20 -3.93
C LYS A 490 -5.29 23.32 -4.75
N THR A 491 -5.99 22.38 -4.09
CA THR A 491 -6.87 21.40 -4.75
C THR A 491 -8.10 21.12 -3.89
N PRO A 492 -9.33 21.45 -4.35
CA PRO A 492 -9.61 22.11 -5.63
C PRO A 492 -9.29 23.61 -5.65
N ASN A 493 -9.15 24.16 -6.86
CA ASN A 493 -9.11 25.61 -7.10
C ASN A 493 -9.73 25.91 -8.47
N PHE A 494 -11.06 25.91 -8.54
CA PHE A 494 -11.82 26.03 -9.79
C PHE A 494 -12.49 27.38 -9.92
N GLY A 495 -12.24 28.05 -11.02
CA GLY A 495 -13.03 29.16 -11.50
C GLY A 495 -13.85 28.78 -12.75
N CYS A 496 -14.68 29.69 -13.24
CA CYS A 496 -15.46 29.52 -14.44
C CYS A 496 -15.73 30.87 -15.13
N ASP A 497 -16.03 30.90 -16.42
CA ASP A 497 -16.16 32.14 -17.18
C ASP A 497 -17.43 32.93 -16.82
N SER A 498 -18.57 32.26 -16.69
CA SER A 498 -19.81 32.86 -16.19
C SER A 498 -20.77 31.80 -15.69
N VAL A 499 -21.51 32.08 -14.60
CA VAL A 499 -22.62 31.28 -14.12
C VAL A 499 -23.89 32.14 -14.21
N GLU A 500 -24.70 31.87 -15.19
CA GLU A 500 -26.13 32.26 -15.07
C GLU A 500 -26.72 31.39 -13.96
N LEU A 501 -27.76 31.90 -13.24
CA LEU A 501 -28.50 31.12 -12.22
C LEU A 501 -29.08 29.85 -12.85
N ALA A 502 -28.24 28.95 -13.26
CA ALA A 502 -28.54 27.67 -13.85
C ALA A 502 -27.28 26.81 -13.92
N ASN A 503 -26.73 26.36 -14.93
CA ASN A 503 -25.59 25.43 -14.99
C ASN A 503 -24.45 26.01 -15.81
N GLY A 504 -23.25 25.93 -15.25
CA GLY A 504 -22.01 26.25 -15.96
C GLY A 504 -21.03 25.08 -15.94
N SER A 505 -20.15 24.97 -16.95
CA SER A 505 -19.06 24.01 -16.97
C SER A 505 -17.78 24.66 -16.43
N ILE A 506 -17.03 23.94 -15.61
CA ILE A 506 -15.73 24.37 -15.10
C ILE A 506 -14.65 23.48 -15.73
N ASN A 507 -13.58 24.07 -16.22
CA ASN A 507 -12.40 23.33 -16.60
C ASN A 507 -11.40 23.36 -15.43
N LEU A 508 -10.80 22.24 -15.10
CA LEU A 508 -9.71 22.17 -14.15
C LEU A 508 -8.55 23.09 -14.59
N GLY A 509 -8.03 23.87 -13.64
CA GLY A 509 -6.94 24.82 -13.90
C GLY A 509 -7.38 26.16 -14.49
N SER A 510 -8.68 26.48 -14.52
CA SER A 510 -9.15 27.81 -14.91
C SER A 510 -8.70 28.87 -13.89
N ASP A 511 -7.90 29.84 -14.30
CA ASP A 511 -7.46 30.97 -13.46
C ASP A 511 -8.58 32.02 -13.26
N GLY A 512 -9.65 31.96 -14.07
CA GLY A 512 -10.79 32.88 -14.03
C GLY A 512 -11.66 32.68 -12.78
N ASN A 513 -12.40 33.71 -12.38
CA ASN A 513 -13.44 33.62 -11.36
C ASN A 513 -14.78 33.36 -12.01
N CYS A 514 -15.60 32.51 -11.39
CA CYS A 514 -17.01 32.42 -11.74
C CYS A 514 -17.70 33.76 -11.48
N GLN A 515 -18.63 34.18 -12.34
CA GLN A 515 -19.40 35.41 -12.20
C GLN A 515 -20.87 35.06 -12.00
N LEU A 516 -21.48 35.57 -10.93
CA LEU A 516 -22.88 35.35 -10.59
C LEU A 516 -23.60 36.68 -10.44
N SER A 517 -24.69 36.89 -11.17
CA SER A 517 -25.60 38.04 -10.99
C SER A 517 -26.80 37.63 -10.16
N VAL A 518 -26.96 38.26 -9.01
CA VAL A 518 -28.07 38.06 -8.07
C VAL A 518 -29.05 39.22 -8.18
N ALA A 519 -30.21 38.97 -8.70
CA ALA A 519 -31.24 40.00 -8.92
C ALA A 519 -31.99 40.38 -7.63
N GLU A 520 -32.14 39.45 -6.70
CA GLU A 520 -32.89 39.63 -5.45
C GLU A 520 -32.15 38.99 -4.28
N ALA A 521 -32.15 39.64 -3.12
CA ALA A 521 -31.62 39.07 -1.89
C ALA A 521 -32.37 37.77 -1.53
N GLY A 522 -31.63 36.79 -1.01
CA GLY A 522 -32.23 35.52 -0.63
C GLY A 522 -31.20 34.44 -0.28
N SER A 523 -31.72 33.24 -0.09
CA SER A 523 -30.89 32.04 0.13
C SER A 523 -30.57 31.38 -1.21
N TYR A 524 -29.34 31.06 -1.43
CA TYR A 524 -28.82 30.46 -2.65
C TYR A 524 -28.03 29.20 -2.35
N THR A 525 -28.32 28.12 -3.09
CA THR A 525 -27.59 26.87 -2.98
C THR A 525 -26.57 26.76 -4.12
N PHE A 526 -25.30 26.62 -3.75
CA PHE A 526 -24.18 26.35 -4.63
C PHE A 526 -23.95 24.84 -4.66
N THR A 527 -23.88 24.27 -5.86
CA THR A 527 -23.62 22.85 -6.07
C THR A 527 -22.43 22.69 -7.01
N LEU A 528 -21.47 21.88 -6.60
CA LEU A 528 -20.32 21.46 -7.41
C LEU A 528 -20.42 19.95 -7.63
N ASN A 529 -20.54 19.50 -8.88
CA ASN A 529 -20.34 18.11 -9.25
C ASN A 529 -18.89 17.97 -9.72
N ALA A 530 -18.07 17.35 -8.88
CA ALA A 530 -16.64 17.19 -9.10
C ALA A 530 -16.28 15.94 -9.91
N ILE A 531 -17.24 15.01 -10.10
CA ILE A 531 -17.08 13.86 -10.98
C ILE A 531 -17.80 14.18 -12.27
N ASN A 532 -17.06 14.31 -13.35
CA ASN A 532 -17.64 14.34 -14.66
C ASN A 532 -16.91 13.40 -15.60
N GLU A 533 -17.65 12.85 -16.55
CA GLU A 533 -17.11 11.92 -17.54
C GLU A 533 -15.84 12.48 -18.17
N LEU A 534 -14.79 11.64 -18.19
CA LEU A 534 -13.57 11.91 -18.93
C LEU A 534 -13.92 12.04 -20.40
N ASP A 535 -13.89 13.26 -20.91
CA ASP A 535 -13.89 13.53 -22.33
C ASP A 535 -12.50 14.06 -22.67
N ASP A 536 -11.74 13.29 -23.47
CA ASP A 536 -10.43 13.62 -24.01
C ASP A 536 -9.36 14.01 -22.96
N ASN A 537 -9.27 13.30 -21.82
CA ASN A 537 -8.29 13.55 -20.75
C ASN A 537 -8.40 14.90 -20.02
N VAL A 538 -9.54 15.53 -20.05
CA VAL A 538 -9.83 16.76 -19.29
C VAL A 538 -10.95 16.50 -18.31
N GLU A 539 -10.63 16.51 -17.00
CA GLU A 539 -11.64 16.48 -15.95
C GLU A 539 -12.48 17.77 -16.04
N LYS A 540 -13.77 17.64 -16.24
CA LYS A 540 -14.73 18.76 -16.21
C LYS A 540 -15.60 18.64 -14.97
N ALA A 541 -15.59 19.65 -14.12
CA ALA A 541 -16.58 19.78 -13.07
C ALA A 541 -17.77 20.62 -13.55
N VAL A 542 -18.96 20.36 -12.99
CA VAL A 542 -20.18 21.14 -13.29
C VAL A 542 -20.62 21.90 -12.04
N VAL A 543 -20.93 23.17 -12.21
CA VAL A 543 -21.45 24.02 -11.15
C VAL A 543 -22.89 24.42 -11.44
N SER A 544 -23.69 24.54 -10.38
CA SER A 544 -24.96 25.22 -10.43
C SER A 544 -25.17 26.10 -9.21
N VAL A 545 -25.89 27.22 -9.39
CA VAL A 545 -26.34 28.08 -8.30
C VAL A 545 -27.85 28.26 -8.44
N THR A 546 -28.61 27.90 -7.41
CA THR A 546 -30.07 27.97 -7.41
C THR A 546 -30.56 28.86 -6.26
N LYS A 547 -31.57 29.71 -6.51
CA LYS A 547 -32.28 30.43 -5.47
C LYS A 547 -33.30 29.50 -4.81
N ASN A 548 -33.31 29.45 -3.49
CA ASN A 548 -34.22 28.63 -2.69
C ASN A 548 -35.58 29.31 -2.52
#